data_48e3ef09732cd7e893f8f6fba19ad104
#
_entry.id   48e3ef09732cd7e893f8f6fba19ad104
#
_cell.length_a   1.000
_cell.length_b   1.000
_cell.length_c   1.000
_cell.angle_alpha   90.00
_cell.angle_beta   90.00
_cell.angle_gamma   90.00
#
_symmetry.space_group_name_H-M   'P 1'
#
loop_
_entity.id
_entity.type
_entity.pdbx_description
1 polymer ?
#
loop_
_entity_poly.entity_id
_entity_poly.type
_entity_poly.pdbx_seq_one_letter_code
_entity_poly.pdbx_strand_id
1 'polypeptide(L)'
;MTSSYPSLTRALAEALVDALWFIDGSEDEQMDQDDAVKVMEGVARTACMLSSNQQQELIDLLGEMATSETNPARREFLMEFPDGIGLHHRLDDVG
;
A
#
# COMPACT_ATOMS: atom_id res chain seq x y z
N MET A 1 -14.95 -9.53 -21.64
CA MET A 1 -13.49 -9.33 -21.58
C MET A 1 -12.94 -9.94 -20.31
N THR A 2 -11.89 -10.70 -20.45
CA THR A 2 -11.29 -11.36 -19.28
C THR A 2 -10.34 -10.40 -18.56
N SER A 3 -10.52 -10.29 -17.26
CA SER A 3 -9.64 -9.46 -16.43
C SER A 3 -8.29 -10.13 -16.26
N SER A 4 -7.22 -9.34 -16.27
CA SER A 4 -5.90 -9.85 -15.98
C SER A 4 -5.64 -9.93 -14.46
N TYR A 5 -6.56 -9.45 -13.66
CA TYR A 5 -6.43 -9.47 -12.20
C TYR A 5 -7.32 -10.53 -11.59
N PRO A 6 -6.87 -11.18 -10.52
CA PRO A 6 -7.67 -12.20 -9.86
C PRO A 6 -8.92 -11.64 -9.19
N SER A 7 -8.93 -10.35 -8.86
CA SER A 7 -10.09 -9.77 -8.20
C SER A 7 -10.07 -8.25 -8.34
N LEU A 8 -11.22 -7.63 -8.10
CA LEU A 8 -11.33 -6.18 -8.05
C LEU A 8 -10.47 -5.61 -6.92
N THR A 9 -10.45 -6.30 -5.80
CA THR A 9 -9.64 -5.87 -4.65
C THR A 9 -8.17 -5.79 -5.03
N ARG A 10 -7.66 -6.80 -5.75
CA ARG A 10 -6.28 -6.81 -6.19
C ARG A 10 -6.01 -5.67 -7.17
N ALA A 11 -6.93 -5.43 -8.09
CA ALA A 11 -6.77 -4.36 -9.08
C ALA A 11 -6.71 -2.99 -8.39
N LEU A 12 -7.58 -2.77 -7.40
CA LEU A 12 -7.59 -1.51 -6.69
C LEU A 12 -6.34 -1.35 -5.82
N ALA A 13 -5.85 -2.43 -5.23
CA ALA A 13 -4.61 -2.38 -4.46
C ALA A 13 -3.43 -2.00 -5.35
N GLU A 14 -3.36 -2.56 -6.55
CA GLU A 14 -2.29 -2.21 -7.46
C GLU A 14 -2.38 -0.77 -7.93
N ALA A 15 -3.59 -0.28 -8.20
CA ALA A 15 -3.79 1.10 -8.59
C ALA A 15 -3.35 2.05 -7.48
N LEU A 16 -3.69 1.72 -6.24
CA LEU A 16 -3.29 2.52 -5.08
C LEU A 16 -1.77 2.55 -4.95
N VAL A 17 -1.14 1.40 -5.04
CA VAL A 17 0.32 1.32 -4.93
C VAL A 17 1.00 2.10 -6.05
N ASP A 18 0.49 2.01 -7.27
CA ASP A 18 1.06 2.76 -8.40
C ASP A 18 1.02 4.26 -8.11
N ALA A 19 -0.10 4.75 -7.60
CA ALA A 19 -0.24 6.17 -7.29
C ALA A 19 0.71 6.58 -6.19
N LEU A 20 0.81 5.79 -5.13
CA LEU A 20 1.67 6.12 -4.00
C LEU A 20 3.15 5.98 -4.35
N TRP A 21 3.49 5.01 -5.19
CA TRP A 21 4.84 4.87 -5.69
C TRP A 21 5.27 6.12 -6.45
N PHE A 22 4.37 6.64 -7.28
CA PHE A 22 4.64 7.87 -8.02
C PHE A 22 4.85 9.04 -7.06
N ILE A 23 4.00 9.16 -6.05
CA ILE A 23 4.10 10.25 -5.08
C ILE A 23 5.39 10.15 -4.28
N ASP A 24 5.74 8.94 -3.84
CA ASP A 24 6.96 8.72 -3.07
C ASP A 24 8.20 9.09 -3.84
N GLY A 25 8.18 8.86 -5.15
CA GLY A 25 9.30 9.17 -6.02
C GLY A 25 9.30 10.59 -6.58
N SER A 26 8.27 11.38 -6.28
CA SER A 26 8.17 12.73 -6.81
C SER A 26 9.15 13.67 -6.12
N GLU A 27 9.69 14.61 -6.91
CA GLU A 27 10.56 15.64 -6.36
C GLU A 27 9.74 16.86 -5.98
N ASP A 28 10.33 17.74 -5.19
CA ASP A 28 9.66 18.95 -4.72
C ASP A 28 9.09 19.79 -5.88
N GLU A 29 9.74 19.73 -7.02
CA GLU A 29 9.28 20.46 -8.18
C GLU A 29 7.99 19.92 -8.76
N GLN A 30 7.73 18.64 -8.54
CA GLN A 30 6.55 17.95 -9.08
C GLN A 30 5.41 17.95 -8.08
N MET A 31 5.71 17.86 -6.81
CA MET A 31 4.70 17.82 -5.77
C MET A 31 5.27 18.38 -4.48
N ASP A 32 4.48 19.20 -3.80
CA ASP A 32 4.86 19.74 -2.50
C ASP A 32 4.96 18.61 -1.48
N GLN A 33 6.01 18.62 -0.67
CA GLN A 33 6.23 17.59 0.34
C GLN A 33 5.08 17.50 1.33
N ASP A 34 4.52 18.64 1.71
CA ASP A 34 3.40 18.65 2.64
C ASP A 34 2.17 17.99 2.01
N ASP A 35 1.96 18.18 0.72
CA ASP A 35 0.84 17.57 0.02
C ASP A 35 1.04 16.06 -0.07
N ALA A 36 2.27 15.62 -0.32
CA ALA A 36 2.58 14.20 -0.36
C ALA A 36 2.29 13.54 0.99
N VAL A 37 2.68 14.20 2.08
CA VAL A 37 2.41 13.70 3.43
C VAL A 37 0.91 13.61 3.68
N LYS A 38 0.15 14.60 3.24
CA LYS A 38 -1.30 14.58 3.42
C LYS A 38 -1.96 13.41 2.71
N VAL A 39 -1.48 13.06 1.52
CA VAL A 39 -2.02 11.92 0.79
C VAL A 39 -1.74 10.63 1.57
N MET A 40 -0.52 10.47 2.07
CA MET A 40 -0.15 9.29 2.83
C MET A 40 -0.95 9.19 4.13
N GLU A 41 -1.16 10.32 4.79
CA GLU A 41 -1.98 10.35 6.02
C GLU A 41 -3.43 9.98 5.74
N GLY A 42 -3.95 10.43 4.60
CA GLY A 42 -5.31 10.07 4.18
C GLY A 42 -5.46 8.57 3.96
N VAL A 43 -4.47 7.97 3.30
CA VAL A 43 -4.47 6.53 3.07
C VAL A 43 -4.38 5.79 4.39
N ALA A 44 -3.51 6.24 5.29
CA ALA A 44 -3.36 5.62 6.60
C ALA A 44 -4.65 5.69 7.40
N ARG A 45 -5.32 6.83 7.37
CA ARG A 45 -6.59 7.00 8.07
C ARG A 45 -7.64 6.03 7.55
N THR A 46 -7.76 5.92 6.23
CA THR A 46 -8.71 4.99 5.62
C THR A 46 -8.37 3.56 6.00
N ALA A 47 -7.11 3.20 5.97
CA ALA A 47 -6.67 1.85 6.32
C ALA A 47 -7.01 1.52 7.78
N CYS A 48 -6.89 2.50 8.67
CA CYS A 48 -7.21 2.29 10.08
C CYS A 48 -8.70 2.06 10.31
N MET A 49 -9.54 2.46 9.37
CA MET A 49 -10.99 2.27 9.48
C MET A 49 -11.43 0.89 9.00
N LEU A 50 -10.54 0.14 8.39
CA LEU A 50 -10.86 -1.22 7.96
C LEU A 50 -10.96 -2.14 9.16
N SER A 51 -11.74 -3.21 9.02
CA SER A 51 -11.80 -4.24 10.05
C SER A 51 -10.44 -4.93 10.15
N SER A 52 -10.22 -5.66 11.24
CA SER A 52 -8.98 -6.42 11.42
C SER A 52 -8.76 -7.38 10.27
N ASN A 53 -9.82 -8.06 9.85
CA ASN A 53 -9.72 -9.02 8.74
C ASN A 53 -9.36 -8.30 7.43
N GLN A 54 -9.93 -7.13 7.21
CA GLN A 54 -9.64 -6.36 6.00
C GLN A 54 -8.22 -5.83 6.02
N GLN A 55 -7.74 -5.40 7.18
CA GLN A 55 -6.35 -4.94 7.31
C GLN A 55 -5.39 -6.08 6.99
N GLN A 56 -5.68 -7.28 7.49
CA GLN A 56 -4.85 -8.44 7.21
C GLN A 56 -4.91 -8.80 5.72
N GLU A 57 -6.08 -8.69 5.12
CA GLU A 57 -6.23 -8.92 3.68
C GLU A 57 -5.34 -7.97 2.88
N LEU A 58 -5.31 -6.71 3.27
CA LEU A 58 -4.48 -5.72 2.59
C LEU A 58 -3.00 -6.06 2.75
N ILE A 59 -2.58 -6.42 3.96
CA ILE A 59 -1.19 -6.82 4.22
C ILE A 59 -0.82 -8.01 3.33
N ASP A 60 -1.71 -9.00 3.25
CA ASP A 60 -1.46 -10.19 2.43
C ASP A 60 -1.34 -9.84 0.95
N LEU A 61 -2.20 -8.96 0.46
CA LEU A 61 -2.15 -8.51 -0.93
C LEU A 61 -0.84 -7.80 -1.25
N LEU A 62 -0.41 -6.92 -0.36
CA LEU A 62 0.84 -6.21 -0.54
C LEU A 62 2.03 -7.17 -0.53
N GLY A 63 1.97 -8.19 0.31
CA GLY A 63 2.99 -9.23 0.36
C GLY A 63 3.06 -10.01 -0.95
N GLU A 64 1.90 -10.36 -1.51
CA GLU A 64 1.85 -11.06 -2.80
C GLU A 64 2.42 -10.20 -3.92
N MET A 65 2.07 -8.91 -3.90
CA MET A 65 2.58 -7.99 -4.91
C MET A 65 4.09 -7.85 -4.79
N ALA A 66 4.61 -7.79 -3.56
CA ALA A 66 6.05 -7.70 -3.34
C ALA A 66 6.76 -8.95 -3.86
N THR A 67 6.17 -10.11 -3.63
CA THR A 67 6.75 -11.38 -4.10
C THR A 67 6.85 -11.42 -5.61
N SER A 68 5.88 -10.85 -6.30
CA SER A 68 5.84 -10.84 -7.77
C SER A 68 6.61 -9.67 -8.38
N GLU A 69 7.02 -8.72 -7.58
CA GLU A 69 7.67 -7.51 -8.09
C GLU A 69 9.11 -7.77 -8.47
N THR A 70 9.48 -7.37 -9.69
CA THR A 70 10.84 -7.57 -10.21
C THR A 70 11.75 -6.38 -9.94
N ASN A 71 11.21 -5.19 -9.75
CA ASN A 71 12.00 -4.00 -9.44
C ASN A 71 12.33 -4.02 -7.95
N PRO A 72 13.64 -4.10 -7.58
CA PRO A 72 14.01 -4.20 -6.15
C PRO A 72 13.55 -3.02 -5.31
N ALA A 73 13.60 -1.82 -5.86
CA ALA A 73 13.19 -0.63 -5.11
C ALA A 73 11.69 -0.65 -4.84
N ARG A 74 10.91 -1.04 -5.85
CA ARG A 74 9.45 -1.11 -5.67
C ARG A 74 9.07 -2.26 -4.75
N ARG A 75 9.80 -3.37 -4.79
CA ARG A 75 9.58 -4.47 -3.87
C ARG A 75 9.80 -4.03 -2.43
N GLU A 76 10.87 -3.29 -2.19
CA GLU A 76 11.15 -2.78 -0.86
C GLU A 76 10.06 -1.82 -0.39
N PHE A 77 9.59 -0.96 -1.29
CA PHE A 77 8.49 -0.06 -1.00
C PHE A 77 7.24 -0.83 -0.58
N LEU A 78 6.91 -1.90 -1.32
CA LEU A 78 5.75 -2.73 -1.01
C LEU A 78 5.88 -3.42 0.33
N MET A 79 7.09 -3.87 0.67
CA MET A 79 7.31 -4.57 1.93
C MET A 79 7.24 -3.63 3.13
N GLU A 80 7.62 -2.39 2.96
CA GLU A 80 7.59 -1.42 4.05
C GLU A 80 6.27 -0.65 4.14
N PHE A 81 5.47 -0.72 3.09
CA PHE A 81 4.25 0.06 3.00
C PHE A 81 3.27 -0.16 4.17
N PRO A 82 2.99 -1.40 4.58
CA PRO A 82 2.06 -1.59 5.70
C PRO A 82 2.47 -0.84 6.96
N ASP A 83 3.74 -0.89 7.31
CA ASP A 83 4.24 -0.16 8.47
C ASP A 83 4.11 1.35 8.26
N GLY A 84 4.36 1.81 7.04
CA GLY A 84 4.29 3.23 6.72
C GLY A 84 2.91 3.83 6.88
N ILE A 85 1.86 3.03 6.74
CA ILE A 85 0.49 3.50 6.92
C ILE A 85 -0.13 2.99 8.22
N GLY A 86 0.68 2.46 9.12
CA GLY A 86 0.22 2.07 10.44
C GLY A 86 -0.40 0.70 10.55
N LEU A 87 -0.28 -0.13 9.53
CA LEU A 87 -0.77 -1.50 9.58
C LEU A 87 0.34 -2.41 10.08
N HIS A 88 0.09 -3.10 11.18
CA HIS A 88 1.07 -4.00 11.76
C HIS A 88 0.61 -5.43 11.64
N HIS A 89 1.59 -6.32 11.58
CA HIS A 89 1.28 -7.73 11.54
C HIS A 89 0.54 -8.11 12.82
N ARG A 90 -0.55 -8.86 12.67
CA ARG A 90 -1.45 -9.14 13.79
C ARG A 90 -0.94 -10.14 14.80
N LEU A 91 0.22 -10.69 14.59
CA LEU A 91 0.79 -11.63 15.55
C LEU A 91 0.96 -11.00 16.92
N ASP A 92 1.23 -9.70 16.95
CA ASP A 92 1.46 -9.00 18.20
C ASP A 92 0.19 -8.67 18.93
N ASP A 93 -0.91 -8.83 18.27
CA ASP A 93 -2.18 -8.39 18.75
C ASP A 93 -2.86 -9.40 19.62
N VAL A 94 -2.17 -10.42 19.93
CA VAL A 94 -2.73 -11.52 20.66
C VAL A 94 -2.94 -11.18 22.11
N GLY A 95 -2.18 -10.27 22.57
CA GLY A 95 -2.29 -9.89 23.96
C GLY A 95 -3.48 -9.05 24.26
#